data_d4cdba7349b6bce1dd74dc935e19f452
#
_entry.id   d4cdba7349b6bce1dd74dc935e19f452
#
_cell.length_a   1.000
_cell.length_b   1.000
_cell.length_c   1.000
_cell.angle_alpha   90.00
_cell.angle_beta   90.00
_cell.angle_gamma   90.00
#
_symmetry.space_group_name_H-M   'P 1'
#
loop_
_entity.id
_entity.type
_entity.pdbx_description
1 polymer ?
#
loop_
_entity_poly.entity_id
_entity_poly.type
_entity_poly.pdbx_seq_one_letter_code
_entity_poly.pdbx_strand_id
1 'polypeptide(L)'
;CFNVFKDIPENSVDMVCVDPPYGTTMIEWDTVLDFNLMWEELGRIVKDQGNIIIFGSQPFTSLVVCSKMNWFRHELIWNKNKCGSPGLSKYRPQKIHENILVFSQKSGGTYNPIMEKGEPYKRESKDPEGYGTGRNSHQYGFKEKFMGGENHGTRYPKSILHASRNFSAQQTVHPTQKPTSVLNWLL
;
A
#
# COMPACT_ATOMS: atom_id res chain seq x y z
N CYS A 1 15.57 13.35 9.60
CA CYS A 1 15.57 11.88 9.63
C CYS A 1 16.82 11.29 8.95
N PHE A 2 17.35 11.85 7.84
CA PHE A 2 18.51 11.28 7.13
C PHE A 2 19.79 11.15 7.99
N ASN A 3 19.99 11.98 9.02
CA ASN A 3 21.11 11.82 9.93
C ASN A 3 21.03 10.53 10.76
N VAL A 4 19.84 10.09 11.10
CA VAL A 4 19.62 8.83 11.87
C VAL A 4 19.83 7.60 10.99
N PHE A 5 19.54 7.68 9.69
CA PHE A 5 19.76 6.55 8.78
C PHE A 5 21.21 6.08 8.74
N LYS A 6 22.18 7.00 8.93
CA LYS A 6 23.62 6.67 8.95
C LYS A 6 23.99 5.66 10.03
N ASP A 7 23.22 5.64 11.13
CA ASP A 7 23.47 4.74 12.27
C ASP A 7 22.79 3.37 12.08
N ILE A 8 21.95 3.20 11.05
CA ILE A 8 21.27 1.94 10.74
C ILE A 8 22.18 1.10 9.83
N PRO A 9 22.49 -0.16 10.22
CA PRO A 9 23.30 -1.05 9.38
C PRO A 9 22.63 -1.31 8.01
N GLU A 10 23.45 -1.55 7.00
CA GLU A 10 22.98 -1.96 5.68
C GLU A 10 22.23 -3.29 5.76
N ASN A 11 21.18 -3.43 4.91
CA ASN A 11 20.42 -4.68 4.76
C ASN A 11 19.93 -5.27 6.09
N SER A 12 19.52 -4.40 7.04
CA SER A 12 19.13 -4.80 8.40
C SER A 12 17.63 -4.63 8.69
N VAL A 13 16.91 -3.82 7.91
CA VAL A 13 15.51 -3.48 8.13
C VAL A 13 14.60 -4.37 7.29
N ASP A 14 13.67 -5.07 7.93
CA ASP A 14 12.72 -5.95 7.24
C ASP A 14 11.60 -5.15 6.54
N MET A 15 11.17 -4.05 7.16
CA MET A 15 10.12 -3.19 6.61
C MET A 15 10.28 -1.74 7.05
N VAL A 16 9.99 -0.82 6.13
CA VAL A 16 9.81 0.61 6.41
C VAL A 16 8.36 0.97 6.14
N CYS A 17 7.71 1.65 7.09
CA CYS A 17 6.37 2.20 6.94
C CYS A 17 6.41 3.69 7.31
N VAL A 18 6.20 4.57 6.35
CA VAL A 18 6.39 6.01 6.53
C VAL A 18 5.22 6.83 5.99
N ASP A 19 4.96 7.95 6.66
CA ASP A 19 4.02 9.00 6.27
C ASP A 19 4.82 10.30 6.08
N PRO A 20 5.47 10.50 4.92
CA PRO A 20 6.30 11.66 4.68
C PRO A 20 5.46 12.92 4.43
N PRO A 21 6.05 14.12 4.48
CA PRO A 21 5.36 15.33 4.05
C PRO A 21 5.05 15.28 2.55
N TYR A 22 3.84 15.71 2.17
CA TYR A 22 3.36 15.61 0.78
C TYR A 22 3.55 16.90 -0.03
N GLY A 23 3.92 18.02 0.64
CA GLY A 23 4.00 19.33 0.00
C GLY A 23 2.64 19.87 -0.47
N THR A 24 1.57 19.48 0.19
CA THR A 24 0.19 19.83 -0.21
C THR A 24 -0.50 20.81 0.71
N THR A 25 0.15 21.20 1.79
CA THR A 25 -0.36 22.15 2.78
C THR A 25 0.54 23.41 2.85
N MET A 26 0.02 24.46 3.49
CA MET A 26 0.77 25.71 3.73
C MET A 26 1.66 25.63 4.99
N ILE A 27 1.83 24.45 5.56
CA ILE A 27 2.59 24.26 6.81
C ILE A 27 4.08 24.17 6.46
N GLU A 28 4.91 24.88 7.16
CA GLU A 28 6.35 25.04 6.89
C GLU A 28 7.12 23.70 6.80
N TRP A 29 6.75 22.72 7.62
CA TRP A 29 7.38 21.39 7.60
C TRP A 29 6.87 20.46 6.48
N ASP A 30 5.78 20.83 5.79
CA ASP A 30 5.19 19.99 4.70
C ASP A 30 5.96 20.23 3.38
N THR A 31 7.25 19.98 3.40
CA THR A 31 8.14 20.08 2.24
C THR A 31 8.48 18.69 1.72
N VAL A 32 8.28 18.46 0.42
CA VAL A 32 8.60 17.18 -0.22
C VAL A 32 10.10 16.88 -0.06
N LEU A 33 10.39 15.65 0.34
CA LEU A 33 11.77 15.17 0.50
C LEU A 33 12.46 15.03 -0.86
N ASP A 34 13.79 15.11 -0.85
CA ASP A 34 14.59 14.69 -2.01
C ASP A 34 14.42 13.17 -2.20
N PHE A 35 13.76 12.78 -3.29
CA PHE A 35 13.50 11.38 -3.60
C PHE A 35 14.77 10.59 -3.89
N ASN A 36 15.79 11.19 -4.49
CA ASN A 36 17.04 10.48 -4.77
C ASN A 36 17.71 10.07 -3.47
N LEU A 37 17.87 11.00 -2.54
CA LEU A 37 18.42 10.74 -1.23
C LEU A 37 17.57 9.75 -0.42
N MET A 38 16.25 9.89 -0.49
CA MET A 38 15.33 8.97 0.17
C MET A 38 15.51 7.53 -0.33
N TRP A 39 15.55 7.33 -1.65
CA TRP A 39 15.69 6.00 -2.24
C TRP A 39 17.09 5.40 -2.06
N GLU A 40 18.13 6.22 -2.03
CA GLU A 40 19.49 5.80 -1.73
C GLU A 40 19.57 5.20 -0.32
N GLU A 41 19.09 5.94 0.69
CA GLU A 41 19.13 5.50 2.08
C GLU A 41 18.19 4.31 2.35
N LEU A 42 16.97 4.34 1.83
CA LEU A 42 16.05 3.20 1.97
C LEU A 42 16.59 1.95 1.27
N GLY A 43 17.23 2.11 0.12
CA GLY A 43 17.86 1.02 -0.61
C GLY A 43 19.04 0.38 0.13
N ARG A 44 19.75 1.18 0.91
CA ARG A 44 20.87 0.73 1.72
C ARG A 44 20.43 -0.07 2.93
N ILE A 45 19.44 0.45 3.69
CA ILE A 45 19.05 -0.14 4.98
C ILE A 45 18.05 -1.29 4.88
N VAL A 46 17.14 -1.26 3.88
CA VAL A 46 16.07 -2.25 3.75
C VAL A 46 16.61 -3.51 3.06
N LYS A 47 16.27 -4.67 3.62
CA LYS A 47 16.62 -5.98 3.04
C LYS A 47 16.05 -6.15 1.65
N ASP A 48 16.68 -6.99 0.83
CA ASP A 48 16.26 -7.29 -0.55
C ASP A 48 14.78 -7.70 -0.69
N GLN A 49 14.28 -8.48 0.27
CA GLN A 49 12.89 -8.95 0.35
C GLN A 49 12.02 -8.04 1.24
N GLY A 50 12.60 -6.97 1.76
CA GLY A 50 11.90 -6.02 2.61
C GLY A 50 10.90 -5.18 1.84
N ASN A 51 9.87 -4.72 2.53
CA ASN A 51 8.87 -3.82 1.98
C ASN A 51 9.11 -2.37 2.41
N ILE A 52 8.88 -1.44 1.49
CA ILE A 52 8.85 -0.01 1.77
C ILE A 52 7.42 0.45 1.51
N ILE A 53 6.73 0.83 2.58
CA ILE A 53 5.33 1.26 2.56
C ILE A 53 5.29 2.78 2.77
N ILE A 54 4.71 3.50 1.82
CA ILE A 54 4.65 4.96 1.83
C ILE A 54 3.18 5.39 1.75
N PHE A 55 2.71 6.10 2.77
CA PHE A 55 1.42 6.78 2.70
C PHE A 55 1.51 7.99 1.78
N GLY A 56 0.41 8.29 1.10
CA GLY A 56 0.40 9.40 0.16
C GLY A 56 -0.98 9.86 -0.27
N SER A 57 -0.96 10.96 -0.97
CA SER A 57 -2.13 11.61 -1.55
C SER A 57 -1.70 12.30 -2.84
N GLN A 58 -2.56 12.29 -3.88
CA GLN A 58 -2.24 13.00 -5.11
C GLN A 58 -2.02 14.52 -4.89
N PRO A 59 -1.06 15.13 -5.60
CA PRO A 59 -0.18 14.61 -6.68
C PRO A 59 1.08 13.88 -6.18
N PHE A 60 1.40 13.93 -4.89
CA PHE A 60 2.60 13.34 -4.29
C PHE A 60 2.76 11.84 -4.65
N THR A 61 1.68 11.04 -4.59
CA THR A 61 1.75 9.61 -4.93
C THR A 61 2.27 9.36 -6.34
N SER A 62 1.83 10.14 -7.33
CA SER A 62 2.35 10.00 -8.71
C SER A 62 3.84 10.31 -8.79
N LEU A 63 4.30 11.35 -8.10
CA LEU A 63 5.71 11.73 -8.07
C LEU A 63 6.58 10.62 -7.44
N VAL A 64 6.14 10.06 -6.32
CA VAL A 64 6.85 8.96 -5.63
C VAL A 64 6.93 7.73 -6.52
N VAL A 65 5.82 7.31 -7.16
CA VAL A 65 5.83 6.15 -8.06
C VAL A 65 6.77 6.38 -9.24
N CYS A 66 6.69 7.54 -9.89
CA CYS A 66 7.57 7.87 -11.03
C CYS A 66 9.05 7.91 -10.63
N SER A 67 9.36 8.35 -9.41
CA SER A 67 10.76 8.45 -8.94
C SER A 67 11.44 7.10 -8.73
N LYS A 68 10.69 5.99 -8.58
CA LYS A 68 11.25 4.65 -8.37
C LYS A 68 10.34 3.55 -8.95
N MET A 69 9.92 3.69 -10.18
CA MET A 69 9.00 2.80 -10.88
C MET A 69 9.40 1.32 -10.83
N ASN A 70 10.68 1.02 -10.94
CA ASN A 70 11.20 -0.36 -10.95
C ASN A 70 11.06 -1.09 -9.60
N TRP A 71 10.89 -0.36 -8.48
CA TRP A 71 10.63 -0.94 -7.17
C TRP A 71 9.14 -0.97 -6.82
N PHE A 72 8.30 -0.21 -7.52
CA PHE A 72 6.87 -0.19 -7.27
C PHE A 72 6.24 -1.57 -7.50
N ARG A 73 5.43 -2.02 -6.56
CA ARG A 73 4.74 -3.31 -6.60
C ARG A 73 3.25 -3.15 -6.81
N HIS A 74 2.59 -2.48 -5.90
CA HIS A 74 1.15 -2.23 -5.98
C HIS A 74 0.75 -1.06 -5.07
N GLU A 75 -0.49 -0.66 -5.24
CA GLU A 75 -1.14 0.36 -4.44
C GLU A 75 -2.28 -0.26 -3.64
N LEU A 76 -2.46 0.22 -2.41
CA LEU A 76 -3.62 -0.01 -1.59
C LEU A 76 -4.34 1.32 -1.36
N ILE A 77 -5.66 1.28 -1.24
CA ILE A 77 -6.49 2.46 -0.95
C ILE A 77 -7.02 2.34 0.48
N TRP A 78 -6.61 3.23 1.32
CA TRP A 78 -7.24 3.36 2.64
C TRP A 78 -8.45 4.28 2.56
N ASN A 79 -9.66 3.69 2.64
CA ASN A 79 -10.91 4.41 2.75
C ASN A 79 -11.17 4.82 4.21
N LYS A 80 -11.12 6.13 4.48
CA LYS A 80 -11.29 6.73 5.82
C LYS A 80 -12.75 6.89 6.23
N ASN A 81 -13.70 6.71 5.29
CA ASN A 81 -15.13 6.96 5.45
C ASN A 81 -15.51 8.40 5.87
N LYS A 82 -14.54 9.30 5.98
CA LYS A 82 -14.74 10.72 6.35
C LYS A 82 -13.94 11.63 5.43
N CYS A 83 -14.55 12.73 5.04
CA CYS A 83 -13.91 13.79 4.27
C CYS A 83 -13.05 14.67 5.20
N GLY A 84 -11.82 14.96 4.75
CA GLY A 84 -10.92 15.88 5.45
C GLY A 84 -11.11 17.36 5.09
N SER A 85 -11.85 17.68 4.02
CA SER A 85 -11.96 19.05 3.50
C SER A 85 -13.37 19.36 2.99
N PRO A 86 -14.37 19.48 3.87
CA PRO A 86 -15.75 19.71 3.47
C PRO A 86 -15.96 21.03 2.71
N GLY A 87 -15.16 22.05 2.96
CA GLY A 87 -15.25 23.35 2.27
C GLY A 87 -14.98 23.28 0.75
N LEU A 88 -14.34 22.22 0.27
CA LEU A 88 -14.05 22.03 -1.15
C LEU A 88 -15.14 21.27 -1.92
N SER A 89 -16.20 20.84 -1.26
CA SER A 89 -17.28 20.03 -1.86
C SER A 89 -18.04 20.71 -3.00
N LYS A 90 -18.01 22.04 -3.04
CA LYS A 90 -18.60 22.84 -4.15
C LYS A 90 -17.77 22.79 -5.45
N TYR A 91 -16.49 22.43 -5.37
CA TYR A 91 -15.55 22.50 -6.49
C TYR A 91 -15.08 21.14 -6.98
N ARG A 92 -15.13 20.10 -6.11
CA ARG A 92 -14.69 18.76 -6.45
C ARG A 92 -15.34 17.72 -5.53
N PRO A 93 -15.39 16.44 -5.94
CA PRO A 93 -15.81 15.36 -5.05
C PRO A 93 -14.99 15.31 -3.75
N GLN A 94 -15.64 14.96 -2.66
CA GLN A 94 -15.00 14.86 -1.36
C GLN A 94 -14.00 13.70 -1.34
N LYS A 95 -12.75 13.97 -1.00
CA LYS A 95 -11.73 12.94 -0.88
C LYS A 95 -11.84 12.23 0.46
N ILE A 96 -12.20 10.95 0.41
CA ILE A 96 -12.39 10.09 1.60
C ILE A 96 -11.33 9.00 1.74
N HIS A 97 -10.27 9.05 0.95
CA HIS A 97 -9.23 8.03 0.93
C HIS A 97 -7.82 8.62 0.96
N GLU A 98 -6.88 7.77 1.32
CA GLU A 98 -5.44 7.95 1.11
C GLU A 98 -4.88 6.74 0.35
N ASN A 99 -3.79 6.96 -0.35
CA ASN A 99 -3.06 5.92 -1.05
C ASN A 99 -1.98 5.34 -0.11
N ILE A 100 -1.73 4.05 -0.23
CA ILE A 100 -0.64 3.36 0.43
C ILE A 100 0.15 2.67 -0.68
N LEU A 101 1.37 3.10 -0.90
CA LEU A 101 2.24 2.61 -1.97
C LEU A 101 3.19 1.57 -1.40
N VAL A 102 3.28 0.43 -2.06
CA VAL A 102 4.19 -0.66 -1.67
C VAL A 102 5.30 -0.81 -2.69
N PHE A 103 6.53 -0.73 -2.20
CA PHE A 103 7.75 -0.91 -2.97
C PHE A 103 8.58 -2.05 -2.38
N SER A 104 9.41 -2.68 -3.21
CA SER A 104 10.43 -3.64 -2.79
C SER A 104 11.56 -3.65 -3.82
N GLN A 105 12.82 -3.82 -3.38
CA GLN A 105 13.98 -3.82 -4.26
C GLN A 105 13.95 -4.97 -5.25
N LYS A 106 13.68 -6.20 -4.78
CA LYS A 106 13.53 -7.39 -5.62
C LYS A 106 12.06 -7.74 -5.82
N SER A 107 11.76 -8.43 -6.90
CA SER A 107 10.42 -8.90 -7.20
C SER A 107 9.93 -9.85 -6.09
N GLY A 108 8.74 -9.61 -5.55
CA GLY A 108 8.11 -10.46 -4.56
C GLY A 108 8.55 -10.17 -3.12
N GLY A 109 8.50 -8.92 -2.67
CA GLY A 109 8.65 -8.59 -1.24
C GLY A 109 7.77 -9.48 -0.34
N THR A 110 8.08 -9.55 0.95
CA THR A 110 7.34 -10.38 1.91
C THR A 110 5.83 -10.06 1.87
N TYR A 111 5.00 -11.08 1.68
CA TYR A 111 3.55 -10.93 1.64
C TYR A 111 2.88 -12.04 2.45
N ASN A 112 2.30 -11.68 3.57
CA ASN A 112 1.55 -12.56 4.48
C ASN A 112 0.10 -12.11 4.55
N PRO A 113 -0.79 -12.55 3.61
CA PRO A 113 -2.14 -12.04 3.53
C PRO A 113 -2.99 -12.41 4.74
N ILE A 114 -3.65 -11.43 5.34
CA ILE A 114 -4.71 -11.65 6.33
C ILE A 114 -5.97 -12.08 5.59
N MET A 115 -6.27 -13.39 5.62
CA MET A 115 -7.41 -13.96 4.89
C MET A 115 -8.74 -13.49 5.46
N GLU A 116 -9.64 -13.08 4.58
CA GLU A 116 -11.01 -12.67 4.92
C GLU A 116 -11.96 -13.88 4.92
N LYS A 117 -13.00 -13.83 5.77
CA LYS A 117 -14.09 -14.82 5.72
C LYS A 117 -15.02 -14.53 4.54
N GLY A 118 -15.49 -15.57 3.88
CA GLY A 118 -16.46 -15.48 2.79
C GLY A 118 -17.26 -16.78 2.68
N GLU A 119 -18.30 -16.79 1.85
CA GLU A 119 -19.08 -17.99 1.60
C GLU A 119 -18.25 -19.03 0.85
N PRO A 120 -18.30 -20.32 1.24
CA PRO A 120 -17.69 -21.41 0.48
C PRO A 120 -18.23 -21.47 -0.94
N TYR A 121 -17.41 -21.86 -1.88
CA TYR A 121 -17.87 -22.12 -3.25
C TYR A 121 -17.03 -23.20 -3.92
N LYS A 122 -17.64 -23.88 -4.87
CA LYS A 122 -16.96 -24.80 -5.78
C LYS A 122 -16.91 -24.17 -7.17
N ARG A 123 -15.73 -24.18 -7.77
CA ARG A 123 -15.52 -23.70 -9.12
C ARG A 123 -15.13 -24.88 -10.00
N GLU A 124 -15.97 -25.20 -10.97
CA GLU A 124 -15.67 -26.21 -11.96
C GLU A 124 -14.82 -25.62 -13.08
N SER A 125 -13.86 -26.37 -13.57
CA SER A 125 -13.16 -26.01 -14.81
C SER A 125 -14.15 -26.14 -15.96
N LYS A 126 -14.36 -25.06 -16.71
CA LYS A 126 -15.19 -25.10 -17.94
C LYS A 126 -14.39 -25.55 -19.16
N ASP A 127 -13.10 -25.76 -18.98
CA ASP A 127 -12.17 -26.12 -20.03
C ASP A 127 -11.53 -27.49 -19.72
N PRO A 128 -11.90 -28.56 -20.45
CA PRO A 128 -11.34 -29.89 -20.25
C PRO A 128 -9.81 -29.96 -20.45
N GLU A 129 -9.24 -29.04 -21.24
CA GLU A 129 -7.81 -28.95 -21.49
C GLU A 129 -7.08 -28.15 -20.42
N GLY A 130 -7.82 -27.57 -19.47
CA GLY A 130 -7.26 -26.84 -18.33
C GLY A 130 -6.64 -25.48 -18.66
N TYR A 131 -6.88 -24.95 -19.85
CA TYR A 131 -6.56 -23.57 -20.19
C TYR A 131 -7.67 -22.69 -19.61
N GLY A 132 -7.43 -22.10 -18.46
CA GLY A 132 -8.41 -21.22 -17.85
C GLY A 132 -8.91 -20.17 -18.84
N THR A 133 -10.22 -20.12 -19.05
CA THR A 133 -10.91 -19.14 -19.90
C THR A 133 -10.86 -17.71 -19.33
N GLY A 134 -10.03 -17.47 -18.33
CA GLY A 134 -9.70 -16.11 -17.89
C GLY A 134 -8.94 -15.39 -18.99
N ARG A 135 -9.61 -14.49 -19.69
CA ARG A 135 -9.03 -13.60 -20.73
C ARG A 135 -7.71 -12.94 -20.33
N ASN A 136 -7.30 -13.07 -19.09
CA ASN A 136 -6.16 -12.37 -18.49
C ASN A 136 -4.95 -13.27 -18.19
N SER A 137 -5.05 -14.60 -18.30
CA SER A 137 -3.91 -15.49 -17.98
C SER A 137 -2.72 -15.26 -18.92
N HIS A 138 -2.97 -15.04 -20.21
CA HIS A 138 -1.95 -14.71 -21.20
C HIS A 138 -1.39 -13.30 -21.02
N GLN A 139 -2.21 -12.36 -20.61
CA GLN A 139 -1.84 -10.95 -20.44
C GLN A 139 -0.87 -10.73 -19.27
N TYR A 140 -0.95 -11.57 -18.24
CA TYR A 140 -0.10 -11.48 -17.03
C TYR A 140 0.97 -12.58 -16.95
N GLY A 141 1.13 -13.40 -18.01
CA GLY A 141 2.19 -14.42 -18.07
C GLY A 141 2.01 -15.61 -17.14
N PHE A 142 0.82 -15.79 -16.53
CA PHE A 142 0.54 -16.95 -15.71
C PHE A 142 0.37 -18.19 -16.59
N LYS A 143 1.24 -19.19 -16.38
CA LYS A 143 1.22 -20.48 -17.11
C LYS A 143 0.49 -21.60 -16.35
N GLU A 144 -0.10 -21.28 -15.19
CA GLU A 144 -0.77 -22.30 -14.36
C GLU A 144 -2.15 -22.66 -14.94
N LYS A 145 -2.36 -23.96 -15.13
CA LYS A 145 -3.66 -24.50 -15.51
C LYS A 145 -4.64 -24.35 -14.37
N PHE A 146 -5.78 -23.71 -14.62
CA PHE A 146 -6.87 -23.66 -13.64
C PHE A 146 -7.67 -24.95 -13.71
N MET A 147 -7.42 -25.86 -12.78
CA MET A 147 -8.07 -27.18 -12.71
C MET A 147 -9.43 -27.18 -12.00
N GLY A 148 -9.98 -26.01 -11.72
CA GLY A 148 -11.11 -25.89 -10.80
C GLY A 148 -10.65 -25.95 -9.35
N GLY A 149 -11.56 -25.90 -8.40
CA GLY A 149 -11.22 -26.00 -6.98
C GLY A 149 -12.39 -25.68 -6.08
N GLU A 150 -12.29 -26.16 -4.85
CA GLU A 150 -13.21 -25.87 -3.77
C GLU A 150 -12.60 -24.84 -2.83
N ASN A 151 -13.35 -23.79 -2.53
CA ASN A 151 -12.94 -22.78 -1.57
C ASN A 151 -13.80 -22.93 -0.31
N HIS A 152 -13.15 -23.15 0.82
CA HIS A 152 -13.79 -23.43 2.10
C HIS A 152 -14.20 -22.17 2.88
N GLY A 153 -14.37 -21.04 2.22
CA GLY A 153 -14.84 -19.80 2.84
C GLY A 153 -13.72 -18.85 3.22
N THR A 154 -12.56 -18.92 2.55
CA THR A 154 -11.48 -17.96 2.71
C THR A 154 -11.31 -17.13 1.45
N ARG A 155 -10.92 -15.86 1.60
CA ARG A 155 -10.64 -14.91 0.50
C ARG A 155 -9.34 -14.17 0.77
N TYR A 156 -8.59 -13.94 -0.28
CA TYR A 156 -7.48 -13.01 -0.22
C TYR A 156 -8.00 -11.59 0.02
N PRO A 157 -7.25 -10.77 0.77
CA PRO A 157 -7.62 -9.38 1.03
C PRO A 157 -7.71 -8.57 -0.27
N LYS A 158 -8.55 -7.55 -0.24
CA LYS A 158 -8.73 -6.62 -1.37
C LYS A 158 -7.82 -5.41 -1.22
N SER A 159 -7.57 -4.72 -2.33
CA SER A 159 -6.74 -3.51 -2.35
C SER A 159 -7.38 -2.28 -1.70
N ILE A 160 -8.65 -2.34 -1.30
CA ILE A 160 -9.34 -1.26 -0.59
C ILE A 160 -9.52 -1.66 0.86
N LEU A 161 -8.82 -0.94 1.75
CA LEU A 161 -8.89 -1.11 3.19
C LEU A 161 -9.90 -0.13 3.78
N HIS A 162 -10.90 -0.62 4.50
CA HIS A 162 -11.89 0.17 5.20
C HIS A 162 -11.53 0.28 6.68
N ALA A 163 -11.01 1.43 7.10
CA ALA A 163 -10.68 1.70 8.49
C ALA A 163 -11.02 3.15 8.85
N SER A 164 -11.92 3.34 9.79
CA SER A 164 -12.28 4.66 10.27
C SER A 164 -11.15 5.27 11.11
N ARG A 165 -10.98 6.59 11.00
CA ARG A 165 -10.19 7.36 11.99
C ARG A 165 -11.00 7.47 13.28
N ASN A 166 -10.95 6.45 14.12
CA ASN A 166 -11.70 6.39 15.37
C ASN A 166 -10.94 7.06 16.54
N PHE A 167 -10.42 8.27 16.32
CA PHE A 167 -9.82 9.03 17.41
C PHE A 167 -10.73 10.21 17.76
N SER A 168 -11.12 10.31 19.04
CA SER A 168 -11.55 11.59 19.59
C SER A 168 -10.33 12.54 19.60
N ALA A 169 -10.57 13.84 19.54
CA ALA A 169 -9.50 14.84 19.61
C ALA A 169 -8.59 14.69 20.85
N GLN A 170 -9.11 14.05 21.92
CA GLN A 170 -8.38 13.78 23.16
C GLN A 170 -7.49 12.54 23.12
N GLN A 171 -7.61 11.69 22.09
CA GLN A 171 -6.86 10.43 21.96
C GLN A 171 -5.73 10.51 20.92
N THR A 172 -5.64 11.61 20.18
CA THR A 172 -4.56 11.78 19.17
C THR A 172 -3.38 12.51 19.78
N VAL A 173 -2.20 11.90 19.69
CA VAL A 173 -0.93 12.55 20.06
C VAL A 173 -0.37 13.40 18.91
N HIS A 174 -0.88 13.22 17.68
CA HIS A 174 -0.48 13.99 16.50
C HIS A 174 -1.67 14.20 15.55
N PRO A 175 -1.84 15.40 14.95
CA PRO A 175 -2.98 15.72 14.07
C PRO A 175 -3.14 14.78 12.85
N THR A 176 -2.03 14.27 12.33
CA THR A 176 -2.01 13.37 11.15
C THR A 176 -1.78 11.91 11.50
N GLN A 177 -1.90 11.54 12.77
CA GLN A 177 -1.70 10.16 13.25
C GLN A 177 -2.50 9.14 12.42
N LYS A 178 -1.83 8.08 11.97
CA LYS A 178 -2.46 6.95 11.29
C LYS A 178 -3.12 6.01 12.31
N PRO A 179 -4.30 5.43 12.00
CA PRO A 179 -4.95 4.46 12.87
C PRO A 179 -4.11 3.20 13.05
N THR A 180 -4.03 2.67 14.27
CA THR A 180 -3.35 1.41 14.55
C THR A 180 -3.95 0.23 13.78
N SER A 181 -5.26 0.26 13.50
CA SER A 181 -5.93 -0.75 12.68
C SER A 181 -5.39 -0.83 11.25
N VAL A 182 -5.01 0.32 10.66
CA VAL A 182 -4.36 0.36 9.34
C VAL A 182 -2.94 -0.19 9.43
N LEU A 183 -2.19 0.23 10.44
CA LEU A 183 -0.81 -0.21 10.63
C LEU A 183 -0.74 -1.71 10.92
N ASN A 184 -1.59 -2.25 11.80
CA ASN A 184 -1.66 -3.68 12.09
C ASN A 184 -2.06 -4.54 10.89
N TRP A 185 -2.79 -3.96 9.93
CA TRP A 185 -3.14 -4.67 8.70
C TRP A 185 -1.97 -4.71 7.71
N LEU A 186 -1.07 -3.72 7.76
CA LEU A 186 0.10 -3.62 6.90
C LEU A 186 1.30 -4.45 7.42
N LEU A 187 1.34 -4.70 8.74
CA LEU A 187 2.38 -5.49 9.43
C LEU A 187 2.09 -6.99 9.34
#